data_6d930d63b87ef51c698319c91f0a70b3
#
_entry.id   6d930d63b87ef51c698319c91f0a70b3
#
_cell.length_a   1.000
_cell.length_b   1.000
_cell.length_c   1.000
_cell.angle_alpha   90.00
_cell.angle_beta   90.00
_cell.angle_gamma   90.00
#
_symmetry.space_group_name_H-M   'P 1'
#
loop_
_entity.id
_entity.type
_entity.pdbx_description
1 polymer ?
#
loop_
_entity_poly.entity_id
_entity_poly.type
_entity_poly.pdbx_seq_one_letter_code
_entity_poly.pdbx_strand_id
1 'polypeptide(L)'
;ASSRFPENTLASFEAAIRDGAEGIESDVHVSADDVVLMFHDPALDRTTDSRGQIKERTWYGEKGMQHVRTIKSPKQAIPTFKATIELLMKPENHHVKFNVDVKVQNDADRLFKLMNDIITAQPSWETTLAPRILLGLWHPRFLTYAKNRLPYCRRSYIGNSTMIARKYFWNDCHAFSIAFAALTTADGQKFREECKVAGKTIMVWTVNEPAHMMEAVRWGVSAIITDVTKTWLDLRAALQNDYEKIGSQYGRLFLWTPQFFSPILMLQRRVDQLALERVAGPFDDFLTSSSIVELKV
;
A
#
# COMPACT_ATOMS: atom_id res chain seq x y z
N ALA A 1 6.82 -2.56 10.69
CA ALA A 1 7.20 -2.59 12.14
C ALA A 1 6.11 -2.05 13.07
N SER A 2 4.90 -1.85 12.54
CA SER A 2 3.72 -1.32 13.26
C SER A 2 3.22 -2.22 14.40
N SER A 3 3.63 -3.48 14.45
CA SER A 3 3.42 -4.32 15.65
C SER A 3 4.13 -3.78 16.89
N ARG A 4 5.32 -3.19 16.74
CA ARG A 4 6.16 -2.66 17.85
C ARG A 4 6.00 -1.17 18.06
N PHE A 5 5.79 -0.40 17.00
CA PHE A 5 5.65 1.05 17.01
C PHE A 5 4.25 1.46 16.52
N PRO A 6 3.78 2.68 16.80
CA PRO A 6 2.55 3.16 16.17
C PRO A 6 2.64 3.14 14.64
N GLU A 7 1.56 2.70 13.98
CA GLU A 7 1.46 2.67 12.52
C GLU A 7 1.66 4.07 11.91
N ASN A 8 2.13 4.15 10.67
CA ASN A 8 2.31 5.40 9.92
C ASN A 8 3.15 6.46 10.66
N THR A 9 4.18 6.05 11.39
CA THR A 9 5.08 6.97 12.11
C THR A 9 6.53 6.81 11.67
N LEU A 10 7.33 7.89 11.79
CA LEU A 10 8.77 7.82 11.49
C LEU A 10 9.46 6.74 12.31
N ALA A 11 9.08 6.57 13.60
CA ALA A 11 9.64 5.52 14.44
C ALA A 11 9.37 4.11 13.89
N SER A 12 8.18 3.87 13.32
CA SER A 12 7.84 2.61 12.64
C SER A 12 8.65 2.41 11.37
N PHE A 13 8.83 3.46 10.56
CA PHE A 13 9.60 3.40 9.31
C PHE A 13 11.09 3.16 9.60
N GLU A 14 11.67 3.94 10.51
CA GLU A 14 13.07 3.77 10.92
C GLU A 14 13.34 2.39 11.53
N ALA A 15 12.39 1.85 12.29
CA ALA A 15 12.50 0.51 12.84
C ALA A 15 12.46 -0.57 11.74
N ALA A 16 11.56 -0.43 10.75
CA ALA A 16 11.49 -1.35 9.61
C ALA A 16 12.79 -1.33 8.79
N ILE A 17 13.31 -0.13 8.50
CA ILE A 17 14.57 0.07 7.76
C ILE A 17 15.75 -0.54 8.53
N ARG A 18 15.84 -0.27 9.82
CA ARG A 18 16.89 -0.80 10.70
C ARG A 18 16.83 -2.33 10.85
N ASP A 19 15.63 -2.92 10.79
CA ASP A 19 15.48 -4.38 10.74
C ASP A 19 15.97 -4.98 9.41
N GLY A 20 16.10 -4.17 8.35
CA GLY A 20 16.55 -4.59 7.02
C GLY A 20 15.41 -4.68 5.99
N ALA A 21 14.29 -4.00 6.19
CA ALA A 21 13.24 -3.92 5.18
C ALA A 21 13.73 -3.16 3.93
N GLU A 22 13.39 -3.67 2.76
CA GLU A 22 13.75 -3.08 1.47
C GLU A 22 12.73 -2.01 1.00
N GLY A 23 11.67 -1.83 1.78
CA GLY A 23 10.65 -0.83 1.52
C GLY A 23 9.76 -0.58 2.74
N ILE A 24 9.13 0.58 2.73
CA ILE A 24 8.07 0.96 3.65
C ILE A 24 6.77 1.14 2.87
N GLU A 25 5.67 0.95 3.54
CA GLU A 25 4.33 1.25 3.04
C GLU A 25 3.66 2.20 4.04
N SER A 26 2.92 3.17 3.51
CA SER A 26 2.17 4.11 4.34
C SER A 26 1.12 4.87 3.54
N ASP A 27 0.10 5.31 4.26
CA ASP A 27 -1.10 5.94 3.75
C ASP A 27 -1.01 7.46 3.78
N VAL A 28 -1.64 8.14 2.81
CA VAL A 28 -1.61 9.60 2.72
C VAL A 28 -2.99 10.24 2.78
N HIS A 29 -3.07 11.33 3.54
CA HIS A 29 -4.20 12.25 3.60
C HIS A 29 -3.74 13.70 3.51
N VAL A 30 -4.63 14.60 3.06
CA VAL A 30 -4.37 16.05 2.98
C VAL A 30 -5.16 16.79 4.05
N SER A 31 -4.49 17.65 4.83
CA SER A 31 -5.11 18.56 5.79
C SER A 31 -5.85 19.72 5.13
N ALA A 32 -6.61 20.49 5.89
CA ALA A 32 -7.32 21.66 5.39
C ALA A 32 -6.38 22.74 4.81
N ASP A 33 -5.16 22.84 5.34
CA ASP A 33 -4.13 23.81 4.98
C ASP A 33 -2.99 23.24 4.12
N ASP A 34 -3.30 22.28 3.23
CA ASP A 34 -2.40 21.74 2.20
C ASP A 34 -1.15 20.99 2.72
N VAL A 35 -1.23 20.35 3.89
CA VAL A 35 -0.15 19.48 4.35
C VAL A 35 -0.52 18.02 4.09
N VAL A 36 0.36 17.29 3.40
CA VAL A 36 0.21 15.84 3.19
C VAL A 36 0.75 15.11 4.40
N LEU A 37 -0.10 14.31 5.03
CA LEU A 37 0.16 13.56 6.26
C LEU A 37 0.25 12.06 5.98
N MET A 38 1.05 11.36 6.79
CA MET A 38 1.09 9.89 6.81
C MET A 38 0.08 9.40 7.85
N PHE A 39 -1.06 8.88 7.39
CA PHE A 39 -2.12 8.43 8.28
C PHE A 39 -3.08 7.48 7.56
N HIS A 40 -3.56 6.42 8.25
CA HIS A 40 -4.42 5.40 7.64
C HIS A 40 -5.88 5.84 7.50
N ASP A 41 -6.49 6.27 8.59
CA ASP A 41 -7.91 6.59 8.64
C ASP A 41 -8.19 8.03 8.15
N PRO A 42 -9.38 8.34 7.64
CA PRO A 42 -9.74 9.71 7.32
C PRO A 42 -9.94 10.59 8.57
N ALA A 43 -10.02 9.97 9.76
CA ALA A 43 -10.22 10.65 11.06
C ALA A 43 -9.17 10.23 12.08
N LEU A 44 -8.88 11.11 13.03
CA LEU A 44 -7.81 10.94 14.03
C LEU A 44 -8.15 9.97 15.17
N ASP A 45 -9.41 9.60 15.31
CA ASP A 45 -10.04 9.05 16.53
C ASP A 45 -9.44 7.70 16.99
N ARG A 46 -9.07 6.80 16.06
CA ARG A 46 -8.66 5.42 16.38
C ARG A 46 -7.28 5.32 17.00
N THR A 47 -6.32 6.09 16.49
CA THR A 47 -4.91 5.89 16.81
C THR A 47 -4.25 7.07 17.51
N THR A 48 -4.98 8.18 17.73
CA THR A 48 -4.42 9.38 18.34
C THR A 48 -5.21 9.87 19.55
N ASP A 49 -4.61 10.81 20.27
CA ASP A 49 -5.23 11.55 21.40
C ASP A 49 -6.15 12.68 20.95
N SER A 50 -6.48 12.75 19.66
CA SER A 50 -7.34 13.77 19.07
C SER A 50 -8.50 13.15 18.27
N ARG A 51 -9.42 13.97 17.77
CA ARG A 51 -10.61 13.52 17.05
C ARG A 51 -10.91 14.38 15.83
N GLY A 52 -11.74 13.84 14.93
CA GLY A 52 -12.31 14.53 13.78
C GLY A 52 -11.56 14.27 12.48
N GLN A 53 -12.17 14.71 11.38
CA GLN A 53 -11.69 14.44 10.03
C GLN A 53 -10.42 15.23 9.70
N ILE A 54 -9.40 14.57 9.16
CA ILE A 54 -8.12 15.18 8.77
C ILE A 54 -8.33 16.32 7.77
N LYS A 55 -9.19 16.13 6.77
CA LYS A 55 -9.46 17.12 5.72
C LYS A 55 -10.11 18.42 6.21
N GLU A 56 -10.68 18.41 7.45
CA GLU A 56 -11.35 19.55 8.08
C GLU A 56 -10.44 20.27 9.08
N ARG A 57 -9.26 19.75 9.33
CA ARG A 57 -8.33 20.28 10.33
C ARG A 57 -7.06 20.80 9.67
N THR A 58 -6.54 21.89 10.23
CA THR A 58 -5.24 22.43 9.85
C THR A 58 -4.11 21.65 10.52
N TRP A 59 -2.98 21.59 9.83
CA TRP A 59 -1.74 21.08 10.39
C TRP A 59 -1.11 22.09 11.34
N TYR A 60 -1.06 23.35 10.91
CA TYR A 60 -0.43 24.43 11.67
C TYR A 60 -1.41 25.11 12.64
N GLY A 61 -0.84 25.85 13.59
CA GLY A 61 -1.55 26.66 14.56
C GLY A 61 -1.63 26.01 15.93
N GLU A 62 -2.20 26.75 16.89
CA GLU A 62 -2.27 26.35 18.30
C GLU A 62 -3.04 25.03 18.51
N LYS A 63 -4.11 24.82 17.72
CA LYS A 63 -4.92 23.59 17.71
C LYS A 63 -4.59 22.67 16.53
N GLY A 64 -3.45 22.90 15.87
CA GLY A 64 -3.02 22.15 14.69
C GLY A 64 -2.67 20.71 14.99
N MET A 65 -2.81 19.87 13.97
CA MET A 65 -2.51 18.43 14.07
C MET A 65 -1.01 18.13 14.34
N GLN A 66 -0.13 19.09 14.15
CA GLN A 66 1.30 18.98 14.54
C GLN A 66 1.50 18.67 16.03
N HIS A 67 0.52 18.96 16.88
CA HIS A 67 0.55 18.70 18.31
C HIS A 67 -0.07 17.36 18.71
N VAL A 68 -0.76 16.70 17.79
CA VAL A 68 -1.43 15.41 18.01
C VAL A 68 -0.40 14.30 18.19
N ARG A 69 -0.67 13.38 19.09
CA ARG A 69 0.19 12.23 19.40
C ARG A 69 -0.58 10.92 19.31
N THR A 70 0.10 9.87 18.92
CA THR A 70 -0.46 8.51 18.94
C THR A 70 -0.76 8.07 20.37
N ILE A 71 -1.81 7.24 20.55
CA ILE A 71 -2.14 6.64 21.85
C ILE A 71 -1.25 5.42 22.15
N LYS A 72 -0.84 4.67 21.14
CA LYS A 72 0.10 3.55 21.29
C LYS A 72 1.49 4.06 21.65
N SER A 73 2.13 3.40 22.62
CA SER A 73 3.51 3.70 23.03
C SER A 73 4.54 3.09 22.09
N PRO A 74 5.72 3.75 21.93
CA PRO A 74 6.04 5.10 22.40
C PRO A 74 5.22 6.15 21.63
N LYS A 75 4.63 7.13 22.33
CA LYS A 75 3.83 8.18 21.69
C LYS A 75 4.63 8.91 20.62
N GLN A 76 4.06 9.04 19.42
CA GLN A 76 4.68 9.64 18.26
C GLN A 76 3.84 10.79 17.70
N ALA A 77 4.49 11.74 17.05
CA ALA A 77 3.80 12.71 16.20
C ALA A 77 3.30 12.04 14.92
N ILE A 78 2.26 12.57 14.31
CA ILE A 78 1.86 12.23 12.94
C ILE A 78 2.96 12.76 12.00
N PRO A 79 3.57 11.95 11.13
CA PRO A 79 4.55 12.47 10.17
C PRO A 79 3.86 13.18 9.00
N THR A 80 4.55 14.13 8.41
CA THR A 80 4.19 14.63 7.09
C THR A 80 4.83 13.77 6.00
N PHE A 81 4.26 13.79 4.79
CA PHE A 81 4.88 13.18 3.61
C PHE A 81 6.28 13.76 3.38
N LYS A 82 6.46 15.08 3.57
CA LYS A 82 7.76 15.74 3.49
C LYS A 82 8.78 15.11 4.43
N ALA A 83 8.44 14.94 5.71
CA ALA A 83 9.35 14.34 6.69
C ALA A 83 9.70 12.87 6.33
N THR A 84 8.75 12.13 5.75
CA THR A 84 9.00 10.76 5.25
C THR A 84 9.93 10.77 4.04
N ILE A 85 9.75 11.69 3.11
CA ILE A 85 10.67 11.88 1.98
C ILE A 85 12.08 12.26 2.46
N GLU A 86 12.21 13.16 3.43
CA GLU A 86 13.49 13.52 4.03
C GLU A 86 14.18 12.30 4.69
N LEU A 87 13.44 11.42 5.35
CA LEU A 87 13.96 10.16 5.87
C LEU A 87 14.51 9.27 4.74
N LEU A 88 13.79 9.15 3.62
CA LEU A 88 14.18 8.35 2.47
C LEU A 88 15.36 8.95 1.69
N MET A 89 15.56 10.26 1.78
CA MET A 89 16.66 10.98 1.13
C MET A 89 17.97 10.93 1.93
N LYS A 90 17.98 10.37 3.15
CA LYS A 90 19.23 10.09 3.84
C LYS A 90 20.06 9.08 3.03
N PRO A 91 21.37 9.29 2.83
CA PRO A 91 22.22 8.43 1.99
C PRO A 91 22.11 6.93 2.33
N GLU A 92 22.07 6.61 3.62
CA GLU A 92 21.92 5.23 4.11
C GLU A 92 20.58 4.58 3.73
N ASN A 93 19.56 5.37 3.38
CA ASN A 93 18.21 4.92 3.05
C ASN A 93 17.93 4.92 1.54
N HIS A 94 18.90 5.21 0.68
CA HIS A 94 18.69 5.27 -0.77
C HIS A 94 18.28 3.92 -1.39
N HIS A 95 18.45 2.81 -0.69
CA HIS A 95 17.97 1.48 -1.10
C HIS A 95 16.49 1.22 -0.81
N VAL A 96 15.86 2.04 0.05
CA VAL A 96 14.50 1.81 0.54
C VAL A 96 13.48 2.30 -0.47
N LYS A 97 12.53 1.44 -0.85
CA LYS A 97 11.37 1.75 -1.69
C LYS A 97 10.22 2.26 -0.83
N PHE A 98 9.34 3.05 -1.44
CA PHE A 98 8.18 3.60 -0.75
C PHE A 98 6.89 3.30 -1.52
N ASN A 99 6.03 2.46 -0.95
CA ASN A 99 4.68 2.22 -1.44
C ASN A 99 3.74 3.21 -0.74
N VAL A 100 3.22 4.17 -1.50
CA VAL A 100 2.30 5.21 -1.00
C VAL A 100 0.87 4.75 -1.25
N ASP A 101 0.13 4.42 -0.20
CA ASP A 101 -1.29 4.12 -0.27
C ASP A 101 -2.10 5.42 -0.37
N VAL A 102 -2.67 5.65 -1.55
CA VAL A 102 -3.45 6.85 -1.86
C VAL A 102 -4.91 6.63 -1.50
N LYS A 103 -5.33 7.18 -0.37
CA LYS A 103 -6.71 7.04 0.13
C LYS A 103 -7.73 7.78 -0.73
N VAL A 104 -8.85 7.12 -1.01
CA VAL A 104 -9.92 7.62 -1.92
C VAL A 104 -10.65 8.86 -1.43
N GLN A 105 -10.52 9.22 -0.15
CA GLN A 105 -11.11 10.42 0.45
C GLN A 105 -10.41 11.71 0.03
N ASN A 106 -9.21 11.60 -0.55
CA ASN A 106 -8.46 12.75 -1.01
C ASN A 106 -9.03 13.31 -2.32
N ASP A 107 -8.88 14.63 -2.52
CA ASP A 107 -8.92 15.20 -3.86
C ASP A 107 -7.64 14.80 -4.61
N ALA A 108 -7.80 14.10 -5.72
CA ALA A 108 -6.67 13.48 -6.43
C ALA A 108 -5.72 14.52 -7.04
N ASP A 109 -6.26 15.60 -7.64
CA ASP A 109 -5.43 16.64 -8.25
C ASP A 109 -4.62 17.40 -7.21
N ARG A 110 -5.29 17.81 -6.13
CA ARG A 110 -4.67 18.51 -5.00
C ARG A 110 -3.58 17.67 -4.33
N LEU A 111 -3.89 16.41 -4.01
CA LEU A 111 -2.92 15.51 -3.37
C LEU A 111 -1.67 15.31 -4.24
N PHE A 112 -1.84 14.92 -5.50
CA PHE A 112 -0.71 14.62 -6.36
C PHE A 112 0.10 15.86 -6.73
N LYS A 113 -0.54 17.04 -6.82
CA LYS A 113 0.18 18.31 -6.96
C LYS A 113 1.09 18.56 -5.75
N LEU A 114 0.56 18.45 -4.53
CA LEU A 114 1.33 18.65 -3.30
C LEU A 114 2.47 17.64 -3.16
N MET A 115 2.21 16.36 -3.50
CA MET A 115 3.26 15.33 -3.50
C MET A 115 4.34 15.64 -4.54
N ASN A 116 3.96 16.07 -5.74
CA ASN A 116 4.89 16.46 -6.78
C ASN A 116 5.82 17.60 -6.31
N ASP A 117 5.24 18.64 -5.73
CA ASP A 117 6.01 19.80 -5.25
C ASP A 117 7.03 19.37 -4.17
N ILE A 118 6.69 18.43 -3.29
CA ILE A 118 7.60 17.89 -2.28
C ILE A 118 8.70 17.01 -2.89
N ILE A 119 8.35 16.14 -3.84
CA ILE A 119 9.30 15.22 -4.50
C ILE A 119 10.31 16.01 -5.32
N THR A 120 9.84 16.91 -6.19
CA THR A 120 10.70 17.66 -7.11
C THR A 120 11.57 18.70 -6.42
N ALA A 121 11.26 19.08 -5.18
CA ALA A 121 12.10 19.92 -4.36
C ALA A 121 13.35 19.21 -3.80
N GLN A 122 13.43 17.86 -3.92
CA GLN A 122 14.59 17.12 -3.42
C GLN A 122 15.75 17.16 -4.42
N PRO A 123 17.00 17.19 -3.94
CA PRO A 123 18.17 17.16 -4.83
C PRO A 123 18.22 15.82 -5.59
N SER A 124 18.50 15.86 -6.89
CA SER A 124 18.62 14.67 -7.76
C SER A 124 17.43 13.71 -7.66
N TRP A 125 16.24 14.26 -7.43
CA TRP A 125 15.02 13.45 -7.19
C TRP A 125 14.71 12.47 -8.33
N GLU A 126 15.02 12.82 -9.58
CA GLU A 126 14.75 11.98 -10.76
C GLU A 126 15.45 10.62 -10.68
N THR A 127 16.66 10.61 -10.12
CA THR A 127 17.50 9.41 -10.06
C THR A 127 17.51 8.76 -8.69
N THR A 128 17.38 9.56 -7.61
CA THR A 128 17.52 9.05 -6.25
C THR A 128 16.19 8.73 -5.57
N LEU A 129 15.10 9.40 -5.94
CA LEU A 129 13.82 9.29 -5.24
C LEU A 129 12.70 8.70 -6.12
N ALA A 130 12.44 9.30 -7.29
CA ALA A 130 11.33 8.94 -8.16
C ALA A 130 11.26 7.43 -8.50
N PRO A 131 12.36 6.74 -8.83
CA PRO A 131 12.32 5.30 -9.14
C PRO A 131 11.93 4.41 -7.96
N ARG A 132 11.98 4.93 -6.74
CA ARG A 132 11.68 4.22 -5.51
C ARG A 132 10.25 4.40 -5.02
N ILE A 133 9.50 5.36 -5.59
CA ILE A 133 8.11 5.63 -5.22
C ILE A 133 7.17 4.80 -6.09
N LEU A 134 6.28 4.07 -5.43
CA LEU A 134 5.17 3.34 -6.04
C LEU A 134 3.86 3.91 -5.50
N LEU A 135 3.00 4.39 -6.40
CA LEU A 135 1.67 4.91 -6.05
C LEU A 135 0.68 3.76 -6.01
N GLY A 136 0.12 3.48 -4.85
CA GLY A 136 -0.94 2.50 -4.65
C GLY A 136 -2.32 3.15 -4.78
N LEU A 137 -3.12 2.70 -5.73
CA LEU A 137 -4.39 3.32 -6.10
C LEU A 137 -5.55 2.34 -5.91
N TRP A 138 -6.56 2.73 -5.14
CA TRP A 138 -7.78 1.94 -4.88
C TRP A 138 -8.86 2.14 -5.94
N HIS A 139 -8.86 3.30 -6.62
CA HIS A 139 -9.93 3.70 -7.52
C HIS A 139 -9.38 4.23 -8.85
N PRO A 140 -9.95 3.86 -10.02
CA PRO A 140 -9.45 4.27 -11.33
C PRO A 140 -9.48 5.79 -11.55
N ARG A 141 -10.34 6.54 -10.85
CA ARG A 141 -10.34 8.01 -10.84
C ARG A 141 -8.95 8.61 -10.65
N PHE A 142 -8.11 7.98 -9.83
CA PHE A 142 -6.77 8.48 -9.51
C PHE A 142 -5.73 8.23 -10.60
N LEU A 143 -5.99 7.32 -11.56
CA LEU A 143 -5.03 6.96 -12.62
C LEU A 143 -4.65 8.15 -13.49
N THR A 144 -5.64 8.92 -13.96
CA THR A 144 -5.40 10.08 -14.82
C THR A 144 -4.55 11.13 -14.12
N TYR A 145 -4.89 11.44 -12.88
CA TYR A 145 -4.12 12.41 -12.09
C TYR A 145 -2.72 11.92 -11.76
N ALA A 146 -2.55 10.63 -11.43
CA ALA A 146 -1.24 10.04 -11.19
C ALA A 146 -0.36 10.09 -12.44
N LYS A 147 -0.93 9.82 -13.63
CA LYS A 147 -0.20 9.91 -14.92
C LYS A 147 0.22 11.35 -15.24
N ASN A 148 -0.63 12.32 -14.94
CA ASN A 148 -0.40 13.71 -15.33
C ASN A 148 0.49 14.45 -14.33
N ARG A 149 0.33 14.21 -13.02
CA ARG A 149 1.05 14.93 -11.95
C ARG A 149 2.34 14.25 -11.52
N LEU A 150 2.36 12.90 -11.54
CA LEU A 150 3.49 12.08 -11.10
C LEU A 150 3.87 11.04 -12.18
N PRO A 151 4.13 11.46 -13.45
CA PRO A 151 4.38 10.54 -14.57
C PRO A 151 5.59 9.63 -14.34
N TYR A 152 6.55 10.10 -13.55
CA TYR A 152 7.79 9.42 -13.21
C TYR A 152 7.64 8.38 -12.09
N CYS A 153 6.51 8.37 -11.37
CA CYS A 153 6.22 7.34 -10.37
C CYS A 153 5.58 6.11 -11.01
N ARG A 154 5.98 4.94 -10.53
CA ARG A 154 5.30 3.69 -10.87
C ARG A 154 3.95 3.63 -10.17
N ARG A 155 3.01 2.90 -10.76
CA ARG A 155 1.65 2.74 -10.25
C ARG A 155 1.35 1.30 -9.93
N SER A 156 0.57 1.10 -8.86
CA SER A 156 0.03 -0.18 -8.41
C SER A 156 -1.47 -0.02 -8.15
N TYR A 157 -2.24 -1.02 -8.48
CA TYR A 157 -3.57 -1.16 -7.89
C TYR A 157 -3.43 -1.73 -6.48
N ILE A 158 -4.17 -1.18 -5.51
CA ILE A 158 -4.38 -1.78 -4.19
C ILE A 158 -5.83 -2.24 -4.08
N GLY A 159 -6.04 -3.46 -3.59
CA GLY A 159 -7.39 -3.93 -3.35
C GLY A 159 -7.50 -5.43 -3.10
N ASN A 160 -8.74 -5.89 -2.97
CA ASN A 160 -9.08 -7.28 -2.70
C ASN A 160 -9.76 -7.98 -3.89
N SER A 161 -9.78 -7.34 -5.07
CA SER A 161 -10.47 -7.84 -6.26
C SER A 161 -9.54 -7.95 -7.47
N THR A 162 -9.22 -9.18 -7.84
CA THR A 162 -8.49 -9.49 -9.08
C THR A 162 -9.27 -9.11 -10.34
N MET A 163 -10.61 -9.10 -10.27
CA MET A 163 -11.47 -8.66 -11.36
C MET A 163 -11.34 -7.16 -11.59
N ILE A 164 -11.36 -6.34 -10.53
CA ILE A 164 -11.12 -4.89 -10.61
C ILE A 164 -9.72 -4.61 -11.14
N ALA A 165 -8.71 -5.34 -10.65
CA ALA A 165 -7.34 -5.24 -11.13
C ALA A 165 -7.25 -5.43 -12.64
N ARG A 166 -7.88 -6.48 -13.19
CA ARG A 166 -7.91 -6.77 -14.64
C ARG A 166 -8.66 -5.71 -15.43
N LYS A 167 -9.88 -5.35 -14.97
CA LYS A 167 -10.79 -4.50 -15.76
C LYS A 167 -10.30 -3.05 -15.82
N TYR A 168 -9.81 -2.50 -14.71
CA TYR A 168 -9.57 -1.06 -14.59
C TYR A 168 -8.11 -0.65 -14.49
N PHE A 169 -7.19 -1.57 -14.13
CA PHE A 169 -5.82 -1.20 -13.79
C PHE A 169 -4.75 -1.94 -14.58
N TRP A 170 -5.15 -2.99 -15.34
CA TRP A 170 -4.20 -3.88 -15.99
C TRP A 170 -3.19 -3.17 -16.88
N ASN A 171 -3.65 -2.26 -17.72
CA ASN A 171 -2.81 -1.55 -18.68
C ASN A 171 -1.99 -0.42 -18.06
N ASP A 172 -2.47 0.16 -16.97
CA ASP A 172 -1.93 1.37 -16.39
C ASP A 172 -1.02 1.14 -15.17
N CYS A 173 -1.07 -0.05 -14.57
CA CYS A 173 -0.30 -0.40 -13.41
C CYS A 173 0.83 -1.38 -13.72
N HIS A 174 1.97 -1.18 -13.08
CA HIS A 174 3.16 -2.02 -13.16
C HIS A 174 3.12 -3.14 -12.11
N ALA A 175 2.38 -2.91 -11.03
CA ALA A 175 2.27 -3.79 -9.89
C ALA A 175 0.82 -3.91 -9.41
N PHE A 176 0.54 -4.98 -8.66
CA PHE A 176 -0.73 -5.23 -8.01
C PHE A 176 -0.48 -5.56 -6.54
N SER A 177 -1.00 -4.73 -5.64
CA SER A 177 -0.97 -4.94 -4.20
C SER A 177 -2.31 -5.52 -3.77
N ILE A 178 -2.34 -6.85 -3.56
CA ILE A 178 -3.59 -7.61 -3.41
C ILE A 178 -3.67 -8.19 -2.00
N ALA A 179 -4.87 -8.13 -1.40
CA ALA A 179 -5.13 -8.78 -0.13
C ALA A 179 -4.86 -10.29 -0.20
N PHE A 180 -4.18 -10.83 0.81
CA PHE A 180 -3.78 -12.24 0.86
C PHE A 180 -4.94 -13.20 0.55
N ALA A 181 -6.09 -13.00 1.20
CA ALA A 181 -7.28 -13.83 0.99
C ALA A 181 -7.76 -13.86 -0.47
N ALA A 182 -7.59 -12.77 -1.22
CA ALA A 182 -7.99 -12.72 -2.63
C ALA A 182 -7.11 -13.61 -3.51
N LEU A 183 -5.84 -13.78 -3.15
CA LEU A 183 -4.89 -14.60 -3.90
C LEU A 183 -4.97 -16.09 -3.56
N THR A 184 -5.67 -16.49 -2.50
CA THR A 184 -5.87 -17.92 -2.14
C THR A 184 -6.88 -18.62 -3.03
N THR A 185 -7.77 -17.88 -3.71
CA THR A 185 -8.84 -18.45 -4.53
C THR A 185 -8.32 -18.98 -5.87
N ALA A 186 -9.12 -19.81 -6.56
CA ALA A 186 -8.80 -20.27 -7.92
C ALA A 186 -8.60 -19.11 -8.90
N ASP A 187 -9.43 -18.06 -8.80
CA ASP A 187 -9.24 -16.83 -9.58
C ASP A 187 -7.97 -16.07 -9.17
N GLY A 188 -7.62 -16.06 -7.89
CA GLY A 188 -6.35 -15.53 -7.41
C GLY A 188 -5.15 -16.29 -7.96
N GLN A 189 -5.22 -17.62 -8.06
CA GLN A 189 -4.19 -18.42 -8.70
C GLN A 189 -4.04 -18.05 -10.18
N LYS A 190 -5.15 -18.00 -10.91
CA LYS A 190 -5.15 -17.57 -12.33
C LYS A 190 -4.54 -16.17 -12.48
N PHE A 191 -4.90 -15.25 -11.62
CA PHE A 191 -4.37 -13.88 -11.64
C PHE A 191 -2.85 -13.83 -11.42
N ARG A 192 -2.32 -14.66 -10.51
CA ARG A 192 -0.86 -14.73 -10.30
C ARG A 192 -0.14 -15.22 -11.55
N GLU A 193 -0.67 -16.24 -12.24
CA GLU A 193 -0.09 -16.73 -13.50
C GLU A 193 -0.17 -15.68 -14.63
N GLU A 194 -1.29 -14.98 -14.75
CA GLU A 194 -1.44 -13.88 -15.70
C GLU A 194 -0.41 -12.77 -15.45
N CYS A 195 -0.21 -12.37 -14.19
CA CYS A 195 0.80 -11.37 -13.83
C CYS A 195 2.21 -11.85 -14.17
N LYS A 196 2.53 -13.10 -13.88
CA LYS A 196 3.83 -13.71 -14.21
C LYS A 196 4.10 -13.68 -15.72
N VAL A 197 3.14 -14.10 -16.54
CA VAL A 197 3.26 -14.07 -18.01
C VAL A 197 3.42 -12.64 -18.53
N ALA A 198 2.69 -11.68 -17.95
CA ALA A 198 2.74 -10.26 -18.35
C ALA A 198 3.93 -9.48 -17.76
N GLY A 199 4.80 -10.11 -16.97
CA GLY A 199 5.91 -9.43 -16.30
C GLY A 199 5.49 -8.39 -15.24
N LYS A 200 4.28 -8.54 -14.70
CA LYS A 200 3.75 -7.66 -13.64
C LYS A 200 4.10 -8.18 -12.26
N THR A 201 4.40 -7.27 -11.34
CA THR A 201 4.76 -7.61 -9.97
C THR A 201 3.53 -7.73 -9.08
N ILE A 202 3.55 -8.67 -8.13
CA ILE A 202 2.51 -8.81 -7.10
C ILE A 202 3.12 -8.53 -5.73
N MET A 203 2.47 -7.68 -4.98
CA MET A 203 2.68 -7.49 -3.55
C MET A 203 1.45 -8.03 -2.80
N VAL A 204 1.64 -8.56 -1.62
CA VAL A 204 0.55 -9.15 -0.83
C VAL A 204 0.49 -8.52 0.57
N TRP A 205 -0.72 -8.21 1.05
CA TRP A 205 -1.01 -7.55 2.33
C TRP A 205 -2.24 -8.16 3.03
N THR A 206 -2.42 -8.01 4.33
CA THR A 206 -1.37 -7.84 5.31
C THR A 206 -0.98 -9.22 5.81
N VAL A 207 0.27 -9.59 5.72
CA VAL A 207 0.72 -10.97 5.99
C VAL A 207 1.57 -10.97 7.25
N ASN A 208 0.97 -11.34 8.38
CA ASN A 208 1.62 -11.33 9.69
C ASN A 208 1.97 -12.73 10.21
N GLU A 209 1.30 -13.75 9.70
CA GLU A 209 1.50 -15.13 10.14
C GLU A 209 2.60 -15.83 9.31
N PRO A 210 3.57 -16.51 9.95
CA PRO A 210 4.66 -17.20 9.24
C PRO A 210 4.16 -18.22 8.21
N ALA A 211 3.05 -18.93 8.48
CA ALA A 211 2.45 -19.86 7.52
C ALA A 211 1.94 -19.15 6.26
N HIS A 212 1.35 -17.95 6.40
CA HIS A 212 0.92 -17.12 5.28
C HIS A 212 2.11 -16.52 4.53
N MET A 213 3.18 -16.14 5.25
CA MET A 213 4.43 -15.69 4.63
C MET A 213 5.05 -16.80 3.78
N MET A 214 5.10 -18.03 4.29
CA MET A 214 5.59 -19.17 3.53
C MET A 214 4.75 -19.44 2.28
N GLU A 215 3.43 -19.32 2.37
CA GLU A 215 2.55 -19.50 1.22
C GLU A 215 2.77 -18.38 0.17
N ALA A 216 2.94 -17.14 0.60
CA ALA A 216 3.29 -16.03 -0.28
C ALA A 216 4.63 -16.26 -1.03
N VAL A 217 5.62 -16.85 -0.34
CA VAL A 217 6.88 -17.27 -0.95
C VAL A 217 6.64 -18.33 -2.02
N ARG A 218 5.81 -19.36 -1.73
CA ARG A 218 5.45 -20.41 -2.70
C ARG A 218 4.73 -19.85 -3.93
N TRP A 219 3.98 -18.76 -3.78
CA TRP A 219 3.32 -18.06 -4.89
C TRP A 219 4.29 -17.23 -5.74
N GLY A 220 5.52 -17.02 -5.27
CA GLY A 220 6.50 -16.20 -5.98
C GLY A 220 6.14 -14.71 -6.03
N VAL A 221 5.47 -14.19 -4.99
CA VAL A 221 5.15 -12.75 -4.92
C VAL A 221 6.43 -11.92 -4.81
N SER A 222 6.39 -10.69 -5.33
CA SER A 222 7.55 -9.80 -5.37
C SER A 222 7.81 -9.10 -4.03
N ALA A 223 6.78 -8.92 -3.21
CA ALA A 223 6.90 -8.32 -1.89
C ALA A 223 5.78 -8.79 -0.95
N ILE A 224 6.11 -8.85 0.33
CA ILE A 224 5.19 -9.10 1.44
C ILE A 224 5.10 -7.83 2.27
N ILE A 225 3.89 -7.30 2.44
CA ILE A 225 3.59 -6.16 3.32
C ILE A 225 3.13 -6.74 4.66
N THR A 226 3.85 -6.37 5.73
CA THR A 226 3.68 -6.95 7.06
C THR A 226 3.92 -5.94 8.18
N ASP A 227 3.20 -6.10 9.28
CA ASP A 227 3.41 -5.37 10.53
C ASP A 227 4.59 -5.93 11.35
N VAL A 228 4.93 -7.19 11.13
CA VAL A 228 5.93 -7.96 11.88
C VAL A 228 7.21 -8.14 11.07
N THR A 229 7.83 -7.03 10.66
CA THR A 229 8.98 -6.98 9.75
C THR A 229 10.09 -7.97 10.14
N LYS A 230 10.49 -7.98 11.42
CA LYS A 230 11.55 -8.88 11.88
C LYS A 230 11.19 -10.35 11.70
N THR A 231 9.95 -10.74 12.00
CA THR A 231 9.48 -12.13 11.81
C THR A 231 9.63 -12.57 10.35
N TRP A 232 9.24 -11.70 9.41
CA TRP A 232 9.42 -11.97 7.99
C TRP A 232 10.89 -12.09 7.59
N LEU A 233 11.72 -11.17 8.04
CA LEU A 233 13.15 -11.16 7.68
C LEU A 233 13.90 -12.37 8.24
N ASP A 234 13.59 -12.78 9.48
CA ASP A 234 14.15 -13.99 10.09
C ASP A 234 13.71 -15.25 9.31
N LEU A 235 12.43 -15.36 8.95
CA LEU A 235 11.93 -16.46 8.11
C LEU A 235 12.60 -16.46 6.72
N ARG A 236 12.73 -15.30 6.07
CA ARG A 236 13.40 -15.17 4.77
C ARG A 236 14.85 -15.62 4.84
N ALA A 237 15.59 -15.20 5.85
CA ALA A 237 16.97 -15.62 6.05
C ALA A 237 17.08 -17.15 6.26
N ALA A 238 16.18 -17.74 7.05
CA ALA A 238 16.13 -19.18 7.24
C ALA A 238 15.84 -19.93 5.93
N LEU A 239 14.89 -19.43 5.12
CA LEU A 239 14.55 -20.01 3.81
C LEU A 239 15.71 -19.89 2.80
N GLN A 240 16.48 -18.81 2.84
CA GLN A 240 17.67 -18.65 2.00
C GLN A 240 18.77 -19.65 2.36
N ASN A 241 18.87 -20.04 3.64
CA ASN A 241 19.84 -21.03 4.10
C ASN A 241 19.43 -22.47 3.76
N ASP A 242 18.16 -22.84 3.97
CA ASP A 242 17.65 -24.19 3.73
C ASP A 242 16.13 -24.14 3.46
N TYR A 243 15.78 -23.95 2.19
CA TYR A 243 14.38 -23.84 1.75
C TYR A 243 13.58 -25.11 2.03
N GLU A 244 14.13 -26.29 1.73
CA GLU A 244 13.41 -27.56 1.87
C GLU A 244 13.10 -27.87 3.33
N LYS A 245 14.10 -27.74 4.20
CA LYS A 245 13.94 -27.97 5.64
C LYS A 245 12.95 -27.01 6.27
N ILE A 246 13.08 -25.71 6.01
CA ILE A 246 12.20 -24.71 6.58
C ILE A 246 10.79 -24.81 5.96
N GLY A 247 10.70 -24.95 4.63
CA GLY A 247 9.45 -25.08 3.91
C GLY A 247 8.61 -26.28 4.33
N SER A 248 9.26 -27.40 4.71
CA SER A 248 8.56 -28.61 5.19
C SER A 248 7.91 -28.42 6.57
N GLN A 249 8.32 -27.44 7.36
CA GLN A 249 7.72 -27.13 8.66
C GLN A 249 6.34 -26.47 8.55
N TYR A 250 6.01 -25.91 7.36
CA TYR A 250 4.75 -25.22 7.10
C TYR A 250 3.87 -26.05 6.18
N GLY A 251 2.70 -26.44 6.68
CA GLY A 251 1.65 -27.06 5.88
C GLY A 251 1.21 -26.14 4.74
N ARG A 252 0.57 -26.72 3.72
CA ARG A 252 -0.10 -25.91 2.70
C ARG A 252 -1.43 -25.39 3.24
N LEU A 253 -1.76 -24.15 2.91
CA LEU A 253 -3.09 -23.62 3.21
C LEU A 253 -4.12 -24.31 2.32
N PHE A 254 -5.14 -24.88 2.96
CA PHE A 254 -6.26 -25.47 2.25
C PHE A 254 -7.34 -24.42 2.03
N LEU A 255 -7.79 -24.30 0.78
CA LEU A 255 -8.77 -23.31 0.33
C LEU A 255 -10.17 -23.46 0.93
N TRP A 256 -10.45 -24.57 1.60
CA TRP A 256 -11.72 -24.85 2.28
C TRP A 256 -11.78 -24.44 3.75
N THR A 257 -10.77 -23.76 4.25
CA THR A 257 -10.93 -23.19 5.59
C THR A 257 -12.01 -22.11 5.55
N PRO A 258 -12.88 -21.98 6.56
CA PRO A 258 -13.97 -20.99 6.56
C PRO A 258 -13.49 -19.56 6.32
N GLN A 259 -12.28 -19.26 6.75
CA GLN A 259 -11.58 -17.98 6.59
C GLN A 259 -11.37 -17.59 5.13
N PHE A 260 -11.28 -18.54 4.21
CA PHE A 260 -11.04 -18.31 2.78
C PHE A 260 -12.21 -18.77 1.90
N PHE A 261 -13.40 -18.93 2.49
CA PHE A 261 -14.57 -19.41 1.77
C PHE A 261 -15.01 -18.42 0.69
N SER A 262 -14.95 -18.86 -0.56
CA SER A 262 -15.12 -18.04 -1.75
C SER A 262 -16.40 -17.17 -1.77
N PRO A 263 -17.61 -17.65 -1.41
CA PRO A 263 -18.81 -16.82 -1.41
C PRO A 263 -18.73 -15.63 -0.44
N ILE A 264 -18.16 -15.81 0.74
CA ILE A 264 -18.01 -14.74 1.73
C ILE A 264 -17.03 -13.68 1.19
N LEU A 265 -15.91 -14.12 0.61
CA LEU A 265 -14.94 -13.21 -0.01
C LEU A 265 -15.54 -12.43 -1.18
N MET A 266 -16.39 -13.06 -1.98
CA MET A 266 -17.08 -12.37 -3.09
C MET A 266 -18.05 -11.31 -2.58
N LEU A 267 -18.82 -11.60 -1.54
CA LEU A 267 -19.73 -10.64 -0.91
C LEU A 267 -18.93 -9.45 -0.34
N GLN A 268 -17.87 -9.71 0.40
CA GLN A 268 -17.03 -8.69 0.97
C GLN A 268 -16.43 -7.79 -0.12
N ARG A 269 -15.90 -8.35 -1.20
CA ARG A 269 -15.39 -7.60 -2.36
C ARG A 269 -16.43 -6.64 -2.94
N ARG A 270 -17.70 -7.09 -3.04
CA ARG A 270 -18.78 -6.24 -3.53
C ARG A 270 -19.10 -5.09 -2.57
N VAL A 271 -19.12 -5.36 -1.27
CA VAL A 271 -19.33 -4.33 -0.24
C VAL A 271 -18.21 -3.30 -0.29
N ASP A 272 -16.96 -3.74 -0.38
CA ASP A 272 -15.79 -2.85 -0.43
C ASP A 272 -15.81 -2.00 -1.72
N GLN A 273 -16.15 -2.59 -2.87
CA GLN A 273 -16.31 -1.84 -4.12
C GLN A 273 -17.37 -0.74 -3.98
N LEU A 274 -18.55 -1.08 -3.45
CA LEU A 274 -19.63 -0.10 -3.25
C LEU A 274 -19.21 1.01 -2.27
N ALA A 275 -18.42 0.69 -1.26
CA ALA A 275 -17.89 1.70 -0.33
C ALA A 275 -16.94 2.66 -1.05
N LEU A 276 -16.07 2.17 -1.92
CA LEU A 276 -15.18 3.01 -2.75
C LEU A 276 -15.98 3.88 -3.73
N GLU A 277 -16.97 3.29 -4.40
CA GLU A 277 -17.82 4.00 -5.36
C GLU A 277 -18.66 5.12 -4.71
N ARG A 278 -19.08 4.95 -3.45
CA ARG A 278 -19.78 6.01 -2.70
C ARG A 278 -18.91 7.26 -2.49
N VAL A 279 -17.61 7.08 -2.38
CA VAL A 279 -16.66 8.18 -2.11
C VAL A 279 -16.14 8.79 -3.39
N ALA A 280 -15.82 7.96 -4.39
CA ALA A 280 -15.07 8.39 -5.57
C ALA A 280 -15.87 8.32 -6.89
N GLY A 281 -17.13 7.87 -6.86
CA GLY A 281 -17.98 7.67 -8.03
C GLY A 281 -17.89 6.25 -8.59
N PRO A 282 -18.79 5.89 -9.54
CA PRO A 282 -18.78 4.57 -10.16
C PRO A 282 -17.45 4.30 -10.88
N PHE A 283 -16.93 3.10 -10.79
CA PHE A 283 -15.67 2.72 -11.45
C PHE A 283 -15.77 2.84 -12.97
N ASP A 284 -16.92 2.51 -13.54
CA ASP A 284 -17.14 2.52 -14.98
C ASP A 284 -17.06 3.92 -15.61
N ASP A 285 -17.30 5.00 -14.85
CA ASP A 285 -17.16 6.37 -15.31
C ASP A 285 -15.71 6.76 -15.66
N PHE A 286 -14.75 5.95 -15.22
CA PHE A 286 -13.31 6.18 -15.39
C PHE A 286 -12.65 5.15 -16.32
N LEU A 287 -13.43 4.36 -17.07
CA LEU A 287 -12.90 3.50 -18.12
C LEU A 287 -12.35 4.36 -19.25
N THR A 288 -11.07 4.30 -19.49
CA THR A 288 -10.46 4.90 -20.69
C THR A 288 -10.66 3.96 -21.88
N SER A 289 -10.76 4.51 -23.10
CA SER A 289 -10.95 3.73 -24.34
C SER A 289 -9.86 2.67 -24.59
N SER A 290 -8.72 2.78 -23.91
CA SER A 290 -7.63 1.79 -23.91
C SER A 290 -7.84 0.63 -22.92
N SER A 291 -8.86 0.67 -22.09
CA SER A 291 -9.14 -0.36 -21.08
C SER A 291 -10.00 -1.51 -21.58
N ILE A 292 -10.56 -1.39 -22.80
CA ILE A 292 -11.35 -2.45 -23.43
C ILE A 292 -10.39 -3.41 -24.14
N VAL A 293 -9.70 -4.24 -23.39
CA VAL A 293 -9.17 -5.48 -23.96
C VAL A 293 -10.33 -6.45 -23.97
N GLU A 294 -10.83 -6.77 -25.17
CA GLU A 294 -11.73 -7.91 -25.37
C GLU A 294 -11.06 -9.14 -24.77
N LEU A 295 -11.55 -9.56 -23.62
CA LEU A 295 -11.31 -10.90 -23.09
C LEU A 295 -12.00 -11.86 -24.04
N LYS A 296 -11.31 -12.30 -25.11
CA LYS A 296 -11.72 -13.46 -25.87
C LYS A 296 -11.63 -14.65 -24.93
N VAL A 297 -12.79 -15.19 -24.59
CA VAL A 297 -13.02 -16.42 -23.85
C VAL A 297 -12.46 -17.62 -24.58
#